data_c77f970f76cefbe9b35780cb7775cebf
#
_entry.id   c77f970f76cefbe9b35780cb7775cebf
#
_cell.length_a   1.000
_cell.length_b   1.000
_cell.length_c   1.000
_cell.angle_alpha   90.00
_cell.angle_beta   90.00
_cell.angle_gamma   90.00
#
_symmetry.space_group_name_H-M   'P 1'
#
loop_
_entity.id
_entity.type
_entity.pdbx_description
1 polymer ?
#
loop_
_entity_poly.entity_id
_entity_poly.type
_entity_poly.pdbx_seq_one_letter_code
_entity_poly.pdbx_strand_id
1 'polypeptide(L)'
;QDPFQRTLNSEFNHGGDGEVALPLSNGKSLKFNFFERSNFAPELSKKYPNIKAFRGHSIEYPQIIAYMSSSPMGIDATVIDTESGKRTYIHEISRSDSRYVSYTEFDHSQEHEKLTCSTEVGTQDQGLDHDHGSKDHKKSFSSIQSISRLTQYSDESQLSTFRIAVATNGQYTSYHGGTVEAGLSAINTLLTQLNFITETDIGIHLELIANNDLVVYTDSDTDPFDDSLNNANAVLQQTLDSTIGSGNYDVGHLFSGVGGGGNAGAIGSVCNSATKGSAWSASSQPRGTRFVNLVAHEMGHQLGANHTFSMYSEGTGVNVEPASGTTIMSYAGTGYDDAAFYADNYYHNVSIAQALTYFDNQTCNVNTDNGNSLPVVSPPGNTLEYIIPIGTPFFLEASATDADPDDSLTYVWEQTNDGVVSTEVFGPNNAQGAAFRSVLPSSEPIRYFPRQSSVLAGELTQPDPFPGATWETLSLV
;
A
#
# COMPACT_ATOMS: atom_id res chain seq x y z
N GLN A 1 20.39 6.25 26.33
CA GLN A 1 19.95 6.84 25.04
C GLN A 1 20.94 6.39 23.97
N ASP A 2 20.44 5.85 22.89
CA ASP A 2 21.18 5.44 21.69
C ASP A 2 21.99 6.64 21.16
N PRO A 3 23.28 6.49 20.78
CA PRO A 3 24.05 7.57 20.15
C PRO A 3 23.37 8.14 18.90
N PHE A 4 22.65 7.32 18.14
CA PHE A 4 21.89 7.72 16.97
C PHE A 4 20.65 8.53 17.34
N GLN A 5 19.91 8.13 18.37
CA GLN A 5 18.79 8.92 18.93
C GLN A 5 19.25 10.25 19.53
N ARG A 6 20.46 10.32 20.10
CA ARG A 6 21.03 11.60 20.58
C ARG A 6 21.32 12.55 19.44
N THR A 7 21.85 12.04 18.33
CA THR A 7 22.09 12.84 17.12
C THR A 7 20.78 13.38 16.58
N LEU A 8 19.77 12.51 16.37
CA LEU A 8 18.44 12.93 15.93
C LEU A 8 17.82 13.97 16.87
N ASN A 9 17.76 13.70 18.17
CA ASN A 9 17.17 14.61 19.16
C ASN A 9 17.92 15.94 19.27
N SER A 10 19.23 15.96 19.07
CA SER A 10 20.03 17.20 19.14
C SER A 10 19.87 18.07 17.89
N GLU A 11 19.68 17.47 16.74
CA GLU A 11 19.54 18.17 15.46
C GLU A 11 18.10 18.65 15.22
N PHE A 12 17.09 17.85 15.59
CA PHE A 12 15.68 18.21 15.42
C PHE A 12 15.05 19.06 16.53
N ASN A 13 15.66 19.16 17.72
CA ASN A 13 15.12 19.97 18.83
C ASN A 13 15.11 21.50 18.57
N HIS A 14 15.64 21.96 17.45
CA HIS A 14 15.66 23.38 17.10
C HIS A 14 14.72 23.77 15.97
N GLY A 15 13.81 22.86 15.54
CA GLY A 15 12.82 23.16 14.48
C GLY A 15 13.45 23.39 13.10
N GLY A 16 14.65 22.82 12.88
CA GLY A 16 15.39 22.90 11.62
C GLY A 16 15.58 21.53 10.98
N ASP A 17 15.79 21.52 9.68
CA ASP A 17 16.15 20.35 8.90
C ASP A 17 17.43 19.73 9.46
N GLY A 18 17.41 18.43 9.77
CA GLY A 18 18.54 17.71 10.35
C GLY A 18 19.16 16.73 9.35
N GLU A 19 20.51 16.74 9.26
CA GLU A 19 21.24 15.75 8.48
C GLU A 19 21.43 14.45 9.24
N VAL A 20 20.98 13.32 8.64
CA VAL A 20 21.18 11.98 9.20
C VAL A 20 21.76 11.05 8.15
N ALA A 21 22.77 10.26 8.53
CA ALA A 21 23.32 9.22 7.69
C ALA A 21 22.63 7.88 7.95
N LEU A 22 22.02 7.29 6.91
CA LEU A 22 21.40 5.97 6.98
C LEU A 22 22.25 4.92 6.28
N PRO A 23 22.44 3.72 6.90
CA PRO A 23 23.17 2.63 6.28
C PRO A 23 22.32 1.96 5.18
N LEU A 24 22.95 1.64 4.05
CA LEU A 24 22.33 0.86 2.98
C LEU A 24 22.73 -0.62 3.07
N SER A 25 21.94 -1.49 2.44
CA SER A 25 22.18 -2.94 2.39
C SER A 25 23.52 -3.33 1.73
N ASN A 26 24.13 -2.45 0.94
CA ASN A 26 25.45 -2.65 0.32
C ASN A 26 26.64 -2.23 1.20
N GLY A 27 26.38 -1.89 2.47
CA GLY A 27 27.40 -1.42 3.43
C GLY A 27 27.83 0.04 3.30
N LYS A 28 27.25 0.79 2.36
CA LYS A 28 27.46 2.25 2.25
C LYS A 28 26.45 2.98 3.15
N SER A 29 26.73 4.25 3.43
CA SER A 29 25.77 5.16 4.07
C SER A 29 25.50 6.33 3.17
N LEU A 30 24.25 6.80 3.15
CA LEU A 30 23.83 8.04 2.49
C LEU A 30 23.37 9.05 3.53
N LYS A 31 23.63 10.32 3.26
CA LYS A 31 23.15 11.43 4.07
C LYS A 31 21.81 11.93 3.54
N PHE A 32 20.91 12.22 4.47
CA PHE A 32 19.57 12.72 4.20
C PHE A 32 19.33 14.02 4.98
N ASN A 33 18.61 14.93 4.36
CA ASN A 33 17.96 16.03 5.06
C ASN A 33 16.56 15.56 5.45
N PHE A 34 16.29 15.43 6.75
CA PHE A 34 15.00 15.04 7.30
C PHE A 34 14.24 16.23 7.86
N PHE A 35 12.93 16.19 7.66
CA PHE A 35 11.96 17.07 8.32
C PHE A 35 10.90 16.23 9.04
N GLU A 36 10.38 16.76 10.15
CA GLU A 36 9.35 16.06 10.93
C GLU A 36 8.03 16.06 10.16
N ARG A 37 7.46 14.88 9.98
CA ARG A 37 6.14 14.64 9.39
C ARG A 37 5.34 13.80 10.36
N SER A 38 4.66 14.46 11.33
CA SER A 38 3.93 13.76 12.39
C SER A 38 2.76 12.97 11.84
N ASN A 39 2.62 11.71 12.30
CA ASN A 39 1.43 10.89 12.09
C ASN A 39 0.40 11.07 13.21
N PHE A 40 0.71 11.84 14.25
CA PHE A 40 -0.12 12.02 15.44
C PHE A 40 -0.79 13.38 15.43
N ALA A 41 -2.05 13.42 15.86
CA ALA A 41 -2.71 14.67 16.23
C ALA A 41 -1.88 15.45 17.27
N PRO A 42 -1.91 16.79 17.26
CA PRO A 42 -1.04 17.64 18.11
C PRO A 42 -1.13 17.31 19.60
N GLU A 43 -2.28 16.91 20.12
CA GLU A 43 -2.48 16.57 21.52
C GLU A 43 -1.77 15.25 21.88
N LEU A 44 -1.83 14.25 21.00
CA LEU A 44 -1.14 12.97 21.19
C LEU A 44 0.37 13.15 21.09
N SER A 45 0.86 13.96 20.15
CA SER A 45 2.27 14.30 20.02
C SER A 45 2.81 14.99 21.27
N LYS A 46 2.03 15.87 21.91
CA LYS A 46 2.41 16.50 23.20
C LYS A 46 2.49 15.51 24.34
N LYS A 47 1.61 14.49 24.35
CA LYS A 47 1.57 13.44 25.38
C LYS A 47 2.72 12.45 25.23
N TYR A 48 3.13 12.17 23.98
CA TYR A 48 4.20 11.23 23.63
C TYR A 48 5.29 11.89 22.76
N PRO A 49 6.01 12.90 23.27
CA PRO A 49 6.89 13.76 22.47
C PRO A 49 8.14 13.05 21.91
N ASN A 50 8.43 11.84 22.39
CA ASN A 50 9.55 11.02 21.94
C ASN A 50 9.19 10.07 20.80
N ILE A 51 7.90 10.03 20.38
CA ILE A 51 7.45 9.25 19.23
C ILE A 51 7.29 10.22 18.06
N LYS A 52 8.10 10.04 17.01
CA LYS A 52 8.18 10.96 15.87
C LYS A 52 8.27 10.21 14.55
N ALA A 53 7.82 10.86 13.49
CA ALA A 53 7.97 10.42 12.11
C ALA A 53 8.62 11.52 11.28
N PHE A 54 9.40 11.11 10.29
CA PHE A 54 10.19 12.00 9.45
C PHE A 54 10.15 11.55 7.99
N ARG A 55 10.24 12.52 7.09
CA ARG A 55 10.51 12.32 5.67
C ARG A 55 11.81 13.01 5.33
N GLY A 56 12.63 12.43 4.44
CA GLY A 56 13.91 13.00 4.04
C GLY A 56 14.26 12.72 2.59
N HIS A 57 15.12 13.58 2.05
CA HIS A 57 15.71 13.44 0.73
C HIS A 57 17.22 13.27 0.87
N SER A 58 17.81 12.40 0.04
CA SER A 58 19.27 12.27 0.00
C SER A 58 19.91 13.57 -0.48
N ILE A 59 21.00 13.98 0.20
CA ILE A 59 21.77 15.18 -0.15
C ILE A 59 22.50 14.98 -1.50
N GLU A 60 22.94 13.74 -1.74
CA GLU A 60 23.79 13.43 -2.91
C GLU A 60 22.97 12.97 -4.12
N TYR A 61 21.80 12.36 -3.88
CA TYR A 61 20.95 11.72 -4.91
C TYR A 61 19.50 12.11 -4.69
N PRO A 62 18.98 13.15 -5.37
CA PRO A 62 17.62 13.66 -5.15
C PRO A 62 16.52 12.60 -5.34
N GLN A 63 16.74 11.61 -6.23
CA GLN A 63 15.84 10.49 -6.48
C GLN A 63 15.78 9.49 -5.31
N ILE A 64 16.66 9.59 -4.31
CA ILE A 64 16.63 8.70 -3.14
C ILE A 64 15.97 9.43 -1.97
N ILE A 65 14.85 8.89 -1.54
CA ILE A 65 14.05 9.41 -0.43
C ILE A 65 14.07 8.44 0.75
N ALA A 66 13.74 8.93 1.93
CA ALA A 66 13.66 8.09 3.13
C ALA A 66 12.49 8.49 4.02
N TYR A 67 11.90 7.49 4.65
CA TYR A 67 10.90 7.63 5.71
C TYR A 67 11.47 7.00 6.97
N MET A 68 11.27 7.65 8.09
CA MET A 68 11.85 7.21 9.36
C MET A 68 10.88 7.46 10.50
N SER A 69 10.69 6.45 11.33
CA SER A 69 10.09 6.60 12.65
C SER A 69 11.16 6.53 13.73
N SER A 70 11.03 7.35 14.75
CA SER A 70 11.90 7.36 15.93
C SER A 70 11.05 7.34 17.20
N SER A 71 11.42 6.50 18.15
CA SER A 71 10.68 6.32 19.39
C SER A 71 11.60 5.79 20.50
N PRO A 72 11.13 5.70 21.77
CA PRO A 72 11.86 4.98 22.82
C PRO A 72 12.12 3.51 22.50
N MET A 73 11.46 2.97 21.48
CA MET A 73 11.61 1.58 21.01
C MET A 73 12.71 1.44 19.96
N GLY A 74 13.32 2.52 19.50
CA GLY A 74 14.35 2.56 18.48
C GLY A 74 13.94 3.33 17.23
N ILE A 75 14.67 3.09 16.16
CA ILE A 75 14.48 3.71 14.86
C ILE A 75 14.14 2.64 13.84
N ASP A 76 13.14 2.92 13.03
CA ASP A 76 12.83 2.18 11.81
C ASP A 76 12.87 3.14 10.63
N ALA A 77 13.53 2.76 9.54
CA ALA A 77 13.58 3.58 8.35
C ALA A 77 13.45 2.74 7.07
N THR A 78 12.89 3.35 6.05
CA THR A 78 12.84 2.82 4.69
C THR A 78 13.47 3.83 3.75
N VAL A 79 14.51 3.41 3.03
CA VAL A 79 15.16 4.19 1.98
C VAL A 79 14.70 3.66 0.63
N ILE A 80 14.27 4.54 -0.25
CA ILE A 80 13.71 4.22 -1.56
C ILE A 80 14.50 4.93 -2.64
N ASP A 81 15.01 4.17 -3.56
CA ASP A 81 15.52 4.69 -4.84
C ASP A 81 14.33 4.71 -5.82
N THR A 82 13.81 5.89 -6.13
CA THR A 82 12.64 6.05 -6.97
C THR A 82 12.90 5.70 -8.44
N GLU A 83 14.14 5.75 -8.91
CA GLU A 83 14.48 5.35 -10.27
C GLU A 83 14.41 3.85 -10.50
N SER A 84 14.84 3.06 -9.50
CA SER A 84 14.88 1.60 -9.60
C SER A 84 13.74 0.90 -8.85
N GLY A 85 12.96 1.64 -8.07
CA GLY A 85 11.95 1.09 -7.14
C GLY A 85 12.56 0.31 -5.96
N LYS A 86 13.89 0.25 -5.86
CA LYS A 86 14.59 -0.55 -4.85
C LYS A 86 14.42 0.06 -3.47
N ARG A 87 14.06 -0.79 -2.50
CA ARG A 87 13.90 -0.43 -1.10
C ARG A 87 14.97 -1.04 -0.22
N THR A 88 15.43 -0.26 0.74
CA THR A 88 16.29 -0.73 1.83
C THR A 88 15.59 -0.44 3.15
N TYR A 89 15.37 -1.49 3.93
CA TYR A 89 14.76 -1.41 5.25
C TYR A 89 15.85 -1.40 6.31
N ILE A 90 15.65 -0.59 7.34
CA ILE A 90 16.57 -0.42 8.47
C ILE A 90 15.76 -0.61 9.73
N HIS A 91 16.10 -1.63 10.53
CA HIS A 91 15.43 -1.94 11.79
C HIS A 91 16.41 -2.16 12.93
N GLU A 92 16.01 -1.82 14.15
CA GLU A 92 16.76 -2.16 15.35
C GLU A 92 16.62 -3.68 15.63
N ILE A 93 17.77 -4.37 15.79
CA ILE A 93 17.81 -5.81 16.12
C ILE A 93 17.95 -6.01 17.64
N SER A 94 18.60 -5.09 18.32
CA SER A 94 18.92 -5.23 19.74
C SER A 94 18.97 -3.87 20.44
N ARG A 95 18.12 -3.70 21.42
CA ARG A 95 18.07 -2.50 22.26
C ARG A 95 19.27 -2.39 23.21
N SER A 96 19.87 -3.53 23.59
CA SER A 96 20.95 -3.54 24.58
C SER A 96 22.27 -2.99 24.05
N ASP A 97 22.47 -3.04 22.71
CA ASP A 97 23.73 -2.67 22.07
C ASP A 97 23.53 -1.80 20.82
N SER A 98 22.33 -1.26 20.62
CA SER A 98 22.00 -0.33 19.52
C SER A 98 22.41 -0.85 18.15
N ARG A 99 22.18 -2.14 17.89
CA ARG A 99 22.48 -2.75 16.59
C ARG A 99 21.31 -2.64 15.65
N TYR A 100 21.58 -2.22 14.42
CA TYR A 100 20.64 -2.13 13.32
C TYR A 100 21.00 -3.11 12.23
N VAL A 101 19.98 -3.61 11.54
CA VAL A 101 20.12 -4.35 10.29
C VAL A 101 19.58 -3.50 9.14
N SER A 102 20.29 -3.57 8.02
CA SER A 102 19.90 -2.94 6.78
C SER A 102 19.84 -4.03 5.70
N TYR A 103 18.68 -4.19 5.03
CA TYR A 103 18.44 -5.25 4.06
C TYR A 103 17.49 -4.79 2.95
N THR A 104 17.40 -5.56 1.86
CA THR A 104 16.44 -5.35 0.77
C THR A 104 15.38 -6.44 0.76
N GLU A 105 14.29 -6.24 0.05
CA GLU A 105 13.19 -7.22 -0.09
C GLU A 105 13.67 -8.58 -0.61
N PHE A 106 14.72 -8.61 -1.42
CA PHE A 106 15.26 -9.83 -2.02
C PHE A 106 16.08 -10.71 -1.07
N ASP A 107 16.37 -10.22 0.14
CA ASP A 107 17.19 -10.97 1.11
C ASP A 107 16.38 -11.98 1.95
N HIS A 108 15.06 -12.12 1.68
CA HIS A 108 14.18 -13.01 2.43
C HIS A 108 13.86 -14.32 1.68
N SER A 109 14.50 -15.41 2.11
CA SER A 109 14.26 -16.78 1.60
C SER A 109 13.51 -17.70 2.58
N GLN A 110 12.78 -17.15 3.55
CA GLN A 110 12.12 -17.93 4.62
C GLN A 110 10.64 -18.19 4.30
N GLU A 111 10.15 -19.37 4.69
CA GLU A 111 8.70 -19.62 4.73
C GLU A 111 8.02 -18.65 5.68
N HIS A 112 7.04 -17.91 5.18
CA HIS A 112 6.30 -16.92 5.93
C HIS A 112 4.87 -17.39 6.20
N GLU A 113 4.29 -16.89 7.29
CA GLU A 113 2.87 -17.03 7.59
C GLU A 113 2.03 -16.56 6.39
N LYS A 114 1.09 -17.37 5.93
CA LYS A 114 0.16 -16.99 4.86
C LYS A 114 -0.87 -16.04 5.44
N LEU A 115 -0.93 -14.83 4.93
CA LEU A 115 -1.91 -13.83 5.31
C LEU A 115 -3.06 -13.88 4.31
N THR A 116 -4.30 -13.89 4.79
CA THR A 116 -5.50 -13.98 3.94
C THR A 116 -6.41 -12.79 4.18
N CYS A 117 -7.06 -12.29 3.13
CA CYS A 117 -8.15 -11.34 3.26
C CYS A 117 -9.48 -12.10 3.34
N SER A 118 -10.35 -11.68 4.25
CA SER A 118 -11.72 -12.21 4.41
C SER A 118 -12.79 -11.14 4.19
N THR A 119 -12.45 -10.03 3.56
CA THR A 119 -13.39 -8.98 3.19
C THR A 119 -14.31 -9.49 2.09
N GLU A 120 -15.62 -9.47 2.32
CA GLU A 120 -16.61 -9.87 1.32
C GLU A 120 -16.76 -8.77 0.28
N VAL A 121 -16.59 -9.14 -0.99
CA VAL A 121 -16.93 -8.30 -2.12
C VAL A 121 -18.45 -8.26 -2.21
N GLY A 122 -19.04 -7.10 -1.97
CA GLY A 122 -20.49 -6.94 -2.03
C GLY A 122 -21.01 -7.24 -3.44
N THR A 123 -21.60 -8.42 -3.66
CA THR A 123 -22.46 -8.64 -4.79
C THR A 123 -23.67 -7.73 -4.63
N GLN A 124 -23.76 -6.68 -5.42
CA GLN A 124 -25.06 -6.02 -5.59
C GLN A 124 -26.04 -7.07 -6.09
N ASP A 125 -26.85 -7.52 -5.15
CA ASP A 125 -28.09 -8.29 -5.27
C ASP A 125 -28.46 -8.73 -6.68
N GLN A 126 -28.17 -9.98 -7.01
CA GLN A 126 -28.95 -10.79 -7.95
C GLN A 126 -28.83 -12.24 -7.43
N GLY A 127 -29.78 -12.65 -6.61
CA GLY A 127 -30.02 -14.08 -6.46
C GLY A 127 -30.16 -14.70 -7.84
N LEU A 128 -29.35 -15.73 -8.12
CA LEU A 128 -29.73 -16.76 -9.09
C LEU A 128 -28.70 -17.90 -9.13
N ASP A 129 -29.26 -19.09 -9.22
CA ASP A 129 -28.73 -20.41 -9.43
C ASP A 129 -27.44 -20.53 -10.28
N HIS A 130 -26.59 -21.43 -9.85
CA HIS A 130 -25.48 -21.99 -10.60
C HIS A 130 -25.97 -22.71 -11.85
N ASP A 131 -25.95 -22.04 -13.00
CA ASP A 131 -26.03 -22.69 -14.29
C ASP A 131 -24.88 -22.21 -15.20
N HIS A 132 -24.01 -23.16 -15.58
CA HIS A 132 -22.88 -22.94 -16.47
C HIS A 132 -23.36 -22.77 -17.90
N GLY A 133 -23.78 -21.56 -18.25
CA GLY A 133 -24.21 -21.19 -19.59
C GLY A 133 -23.51 -19.92 -20.05
N SER A 134 -22.54 -20.10 -20.99
CA SER A 134 -21.95 -19.03 -21.79
C SER A 134 -22.98 -17.99 -22.22
N LYS A 135 -22.92 -16.79 -21.67
CA LYS A 135 -23.60 -15.61 -22.23
C LYS A 135 -22.57 -14.48 -22.36
N ASP A 136 -22.40 -14.06 -23.61
CA ASP A 136 -21.64 -12.86 -23.98
C ASP A 136 -22.02 -11.64 -23.10
N HIS A 137 -21.27 -11.35 -22.10
CA HIS A 137 -21.35 -10.10 -21.36
C HIS A 137 -20.39 -9.08 -21.95
N LYS A 138 -20.79 -8.49 -23.10
CA LYS A 138 -20.28 -7.17 -23.50
C LYS A 138 -20.78 -6.10 -22.53
N LYS A 139 -20.33 -6.10 -21.32
CA LYS A 139 -20.24 -4.90 -20.50
C LYS A 139 -18.81 -4.42 -20.58
N SER A 140 -18.48 -3.70 -21.65
CA SER A 140 -17.29 -2.89 -21.67
C SER A 140 -17.37 -1.97 -20.45
N PHE A 141 -16.54 -2.22 -19.47
CA PHE A 141 -16.19 -1.21 -18.49
C PHE A 141 -15.75 0.00 -19.31
N SER A 142 -16.43 1.12 -19.17
CA SER A 142 -15.98 2.35 -19.83
C SER A 142 -14.75 2.85 -19.09
N SER A 143 -13.63 2.13 -19.24
CA SER A 143 -12.29 2.47 -18.74
C SER A 143 -11.89 3.90 -19.15
N ILE A 144 -12.44 4.37 -20.27
CA ILE A 144 -12.28 5.76 -20.72
C ILE A 144 -12.94 6.76 -19.76
N GLN A 145 -14.03 6.42 -19.06
CA GLN A 145 -14.63 7.33 -18.08
C GLN A 145 -13.87 7.40 -16.76
N SER A 146 -13.20 6.32 -16.34
CA SER A 146 -12.35 6.35 -15.16
C SER A 146 -11.02 7.06 -15.44
N ILE A 147 -10.42 6.89 -16.62
CA ILE A 147 -9.21 7.61 -17.03
C ILE A 147 -9.50 9.11 -17.22
N SER A 148 -10.66 9.47 -17.81
CA SER A 148 -11.05 10.87 -17.91
C SER A 148 -11.38 11.51 -16.56
N ARG A 149 -11.68 10.71 -15.54
CA ARG A 149 -11.85 11.21 -14.16
C ARG A 149 -10.52 11.41 -13.43
N LEU A 150 -9.52 10.57 -13.65
CA LEU A 150 -8.16 10.82 -13.15
C LEU A 150 -7.58 12.17 -13.64
N THR A 151 -7.98 12.60 -14.85
CA THR A 151 -7.64 13.93 -15.39
C THR A 151 -8.59 15.05 -14.91
N GLN A 152 -9.66 14.75 -14.19
CA GLN A 152 -10.62 15.72 -13.62
C GLN A 152 -10.42 15.99 -12.13
N TYR A 153 -9.45 15.34 -11.48
CA TYR A 153 -9.02 15.69 -10.12
C TYR A 153 -8.23 16.99 -10.18
N SER A 154 -8.97 18.09 -10.22
CA SER A 154 -8.45 19.42 -10.51
C SER A 154 -8.24 20.29 -9.27
N ASP A 155 -8.19 19.72 -8.08
CA ASP A 155 -7.74 20.46 -6.90
C ASP A 155 -6.35 19.94 -6.48
N GLU A 156 -5.40 20.33 -7.25
CA GLU A 156 -4.11 19.69 -7.60
C GLU A 156 -3.06 19.80 -6.48
N SER A 157 -3.30 20.63 -5.49
CA SER A 157 -2.38 20.89 -4.38
C SER A 157 -2.90 20.39 -3.04
N GLN A 158 -3.94 19.54 -3.02
CA GLN A 158 -4.59 19.17 -1.77
C GLN A 158 -4.20 17.77 -1.29
N LEU A 159 -3.73 17.72 -0.06
CA LEU A 159 -3.61 16.51 0.71
C LEU A 159 -4.86 16.32 1.58
N SER A 160 -5.55 15.20 1.42
CA SER A 160 -6.73 14.85 2.21
C SER A 160 -6.31 14.13 3.49
N THR A 161 -6.51 14.76 4.64
CA THR A 161 -6.21 14.15 5.94
C THR A 161 -7.47 13.53 6.55
N PHE A 162 -7.39 12.24 6.90
CA PHE A 162 -8.40 11.50 7.64
C PHE A 162 -7.89 11.15 9.04
N ARG A 163 -8.77 11.29 10.04
CA ARG A 163 -8.47 10.94 11.42
C ARG A 163 -8.63 9.42 11.60
N ILE A 164 -7.52 8.72 11.83
CA ILE A 164 -7.54 7.28 12.06
C ILE A 164 -7.53 6.96 13.56
N ALA A 165 -8.41 6.04 13.98
CA ALA A 165 -8.38 5.41 15.30
C ALA A 165 -7.83 3.99 15.16
N VAL A 166 -6.68 3.70 15.79
CA VAL A 166 -6.06 2.39 15.75
C VAL A 166 -6.16 1.73 17.11
N ALA A 167 -7.01 0.70 17.23
CA ALA A 167 -7.01 -0.17 18.40
C ALA A 167 -5.95 -1.26 18.27
N THR A 168 -5.45 -1.75 19.41
CA THR A 168 -4.57 -2.93 19.45
C THR A 168 -5.09 -3.90 20.49
N ASN A 169 -4.98 -5.22 20.24
CA ASN A 169 -5.19 -6.21 21.31
C ASN A 169 -3.93 -6.33 22.20
N GLY A 170 -4.06 -6.99 23.34
CA GLY A 170 -2.97 -7.19 24.29
C GLY A 170 -1.79 -7.95 23.70
N GLN A 171 -2.04 -8.89 22.79
CA GLN A 171 -0.99 -9.66 22.12
C GLN A 171 -0.13 -8.78 21.19
N TYR A 172 -0.74 -7.88 20.41
CA TYR A 172 -0.02 -6.92 19.58
C TYR A 172 0.88 -6.04 20.46
N THR A 173 0.30 -5.46 21.50
CA THR A 173 1.05 -4.56 22.40
C THR A 173 2.15 -5.30 23.14
N SER A 174 1.90 -6.53 23.58
CA SER A 174 2.89 -7.41 24.22
C SER A 174 4.06 -7.72 23.28
N TYR A 175 3.79 -8.03 22.01
CA TYR A 175 4.81 -8.27 20.99
C TYR A 175 5.75 -7.06 20.83
N HIS A 176 5.22 -5.86 20.93
CA HIS A 176 5.97 -4.61 20.79
C HIS A 176 6.55 -4.04 22.08
N GLY A 177 6.40 -4.72 23.22
CA GLY A 177 7.04 -4.33 24.49
C GLY A 177 6.10 -4.11 25.67
N GLY A 178 4.80 -4.36 25.51
CA GLY A 178 3.84 -4.52 26.60
C GLY A 178 3.37 -3.22 27.26
N THR A 179 3.63 -2.06 26.69
CA THR A 179 3.19 -0.75 27.23
C THR A 179 2.42 0.03 26.17
N VAL A 180 1.56 0.95 26.59
CA VAL A 180 0.85 1.86 25.68
C VAL A 180 1.82 2.64 24.78
N GLU A 181 2.92 3.15 25.35
CA GLU A 181 3.94 3.87 24.59
C GLU A 181 4.61 2.99 23.54
N ALA A 182 4.86 1.71 23.84
CA ALA A 182 5.43 0.75 22.91
C ALA A 182 4.43 0.41 21.78
N GLY A 183 3.14 0.22 22.10
CA GLY A 183 2.10 0.03 21.11
C GLY A 183 1.95 1.24 20.19
N LEU A 184 1.92 2.46 20.74
CA LEU A 184 1.89 3.70 19.94
C LEU A 184 3.14 3.88 19.07
N SER A 185 4.32 3.46 19.56
CA SER A 185 5.56 3.48 18.76
C SER A 185 5.46 2.57 17.55
N ALA A 186 4.92 1.36 17.73
CA ALA A 186 4.71 0.42 16.64
C ALA A 186 3.65 0.91 15.64
N ILE A 187 2.55 1.48 16.12
CA ILE A 187 1.53 2.12 15.28
C ILE A 187 2.16 3.26 14.47
N ASN A 188 2.96 4.14 15.10
CA ASN A 188 3.64 5.22 14.39
C ASN A 188 4.58 4.72 13.28
N THR A 189 5.34 3.66 13.55
CA THR A 189 6.21 3.03 12.55
C THR A 189 5.42 2.52 11.35
N LEU A 190 4.30 1.84 11.61
CA LEU A 190 3.42 1.34 10.55
C LEU A 190 2.77 2.49 9.77
N LEU A 191 2.22 3.50 10.46
CA LEU A 191 1.61 4.66 9.80
C LEU A 191 2.63 5.46 8.98
N THR A 192 3.90 5.52 9.39
CA THR A 192 4.95 6.16 8.59
C THR A 192 5.11 5.50 7.22
N GLN A 193 5.05 4.17 7.15
CA GLN A 193 5.13 3.42 5.90
C GLN A 193 3.80 3.45 5.12
N LEU A 194 2.67 3.36 5.82
CA LEU A 194 1.34 3.40 5.21
C LEU A 194 1.07 4.78 4.59
N ASN A 195 1.37 5.87 5.32
CA ASN A 195 1.21 7.24 4.82
C ASN A 195 2.10 7.51 3.61
N PHE A 196 3.32 6.91 3.56
CA PHE A 196 4.10 6.98 2.33
C PHE A 196 3.32 6.44 1.13
N ILE A 197 2.71 5.26 1.25
CA ILE A 197 1.95 4.63 0.16
C ILE A 197 0.72 5.47 -0.18
N THR A 198 -0.08 5.84 0.81
CA THR A 198 -1.36 6.54 0.58
C THR A 198 -1.17 7.99 0.13
N GLU A 199 -0.15 8.69 0.61
CA GLU A 199 0.18 10.04 0.12
C GLU A 199 0.71 10.02 -1.32
N THR A 200 1.55 9.04 -1.67
CA THR A 200 2.13 8.93 -3.02
C THR A 200 1.10 8.51 -4.05
N ASP A 201 0.27 7.51 -3.74
CA ASP A 201 -0.62 6.89 -4.73
C ASP A 201 -2.00 7.55 -4.80
N ILE A 202 -2.51 8.05 -3.65
CA ILE A 202 -3.91 8.46 -3.52
C ILE A 202 -4.07 9.90 -3.03
N GLY A 203 -3.01 10.53 -2.49
CA GLY A 203 -3.07 11.87 -1.91
C GLY A 203 -3.76 11.92 -0.53
N ILE A 204 -3.68 10.83 0.25
CA ILE A 204 -4.31 10.70 1.57
C ILE A 204 -3.25 10.61 2.67
N HIS A 205 -3.42 11.41 3.73
CA HIS A 205 -2.71 11.29 4.99
C HIS A 205 -3.61 10.76 6.10
N LEU A 206 -3.13 9.79 6.85
CA LEU A 206 -3.82 9.22 8.02
C LEU A 206 -3.21 9.81 9.29
N GLU A 207 -3.96 10.65 10.01
CA GLU A 207 -3.54 11.24 11.27
C GLU A 207 -4.14 10.46 12.44
N LEU A 208 -3.30 9.89 13.31
CA LEU A 208 -3.74 9.18 14.51
C LEU A 208 -4.39 10.14 15.50
N ILE A 209 -5.59 9.82 15.95
CA ILE A 209 -6.44 10.68 16.79
C ILE A 209 -5.78 11.04 18.13
N ALA A 210 -6.18 12.17 18.70
CA ALA A 210 -5.61 12.76 19.93
C ALA A 210 -5.64 11.85 21.17
N ASN A 211 -6.63 10.99 21.28
CA ASN A 211 -6.86 10.09 22.42
C ASN A 211 -6.74 8.60 22.05
N ASN A 212 -5.92 8.29 21.04
CA ASN A 212 -5.73 6.91 20.56
C ASN A 212 -5.14 5.97 21.63
N ASP A 213 -4.43 6.50 22.60
CA ASP A 213 -3.86 5.74 23.71
C ASP A 213 -4.92 5.05 24.59
N LEU A 214 -6.19 5.46 24.52
CA LEU A 214 -7.30 4.83 25.24
C LEU A 214 -7.72 3.47 24.66
N VAL A 215 -7.34 3.18 23.43
CA VAL A 215 -7.68 1.93 22.73
C VAL A 215 -6.45 1.06 22.41
N VAL A 216 -5.31 1.39 23.01
CA VAL A 216 -4.10 0.55 22.99
C VAL A 216 -4.14 -0.36 24.22
N TYR A 217 -4.64 -1.58 24.05
CA TYR A 217 -4.75 -2.55 25.14
C TYR A 217 -3.43 -3.27 25.38
N THR A 218 -3.07 -3.44 26.66
CA THR A 218 -1.79 -4.06 27.09
C THR A 218 -1.95 -5.43 27.70
N ASP A 219 -3.19 -5.85 27.95
CA ASP A 219 -3.54 -7.09 28.62
C ASP A 219 -4.57 -7.85 27.78
N SER A 220 -4.18 -9.02 27.30
CA SER A 220 -5.01 -9.90 26.46
C SER A 220 -6.17 -10.54 27.20
N ASP A 221 -6.13 -10.60 28.53
CA ASP A 221 -7.22 -11.19 29.30
C ASP A 221 -8.39 -10.22 29.53
N THR A 222 -8.14 -8.93 29.29
CA THR A 222 -9.11 -7.85 29.56
C THR A 222 -9.42 -6.97 28.35
N ASP A 223 -8.70 -7.11 27.24
CA ASP A 223 -9.06 -6.41 26.01
C ASP A 223 -10.40 -6.95 25.44
N PRO A 224 -11.14 -6.16 24.64
CA PRO A 224 -12.45 -6.57 24.15
C PRO A 224 -12.42 -7.58 23.00
N PHE A 225 -11.25 -7.96 22.50
CA PHE A 225 -11.10 -8.74 21.26
C PHE A 225 -10.87 -10.22 21.58
N ASP A 226 -11.61 -11.09 20.90
CA ASP A 226 -11.43 -12.54 20.95
C ASP A 226 -10.25 -12.95 20.05
N ASP A 227 -9.42 -13.89 20.53
CA ASP A 227 -8.27 -14.42 19.76
C ASP A 227 -8.68 -15.08 18.42
N SER A 228 -9.95 -15.51 18.29
CA SER A 228 -10.48 -16.05 17.04
C SER A 228 -10.83 -14.98 16.00
N LEU A 229 -10.95 -13.71 16.40
CA LEU A 229 -11.34 -12.56 15.59
C LEU A 229 -12.71 -12.69 14.89
N ASN A 230 -13.53 -13.69 15.26
CA ASN A 230 -14.80 -13.99 14.57
C ASN A 230 -15.81 -12.85 14.54
N ASN A 231 -15.76 -11.94 15.51
CA ASN A 231 -16.65 -10.78 15.59
C ASN A 231 -15.86 -9.46 15.67
N ALA A 232 -14.58 -9.48 15.30
CA ALA A 232 -13.68 -8.34 15.50
C ALA A 232 -14.19 -7.06 14.83
N ASN A 233 -14.83 -7.15 13.66
CA ASN A 233 -15.42 -6.00 12.96
C ASN A 233 -16.47 -5.28 13.83
N ALA A 234 -17.45 -6.02 14.36
CA ALA A 234 -18.51 -5.45 15.18
C ALA A 234 -18.00 -4.98 16.55
N VAL A 235 -17.12 -5.76 17.17
CA VAL A 235 -16.51 -5.41 18.47
C VAL A 235 -15.67 -4.15 18.35
N LEU A 236 -14.86 -4.01 17.30
CA LEU A 236 -14.06 -2.82 17.08
C LEU A 236 -14.92 -1.58 16.87
N GLN A 237 -15.93 -1.65 15.99
CA GLN A 237 -16.86 -0.52 15.76
C GLN A 237 -17.49 -0.08 17.08
N GLN A 238 -18.00 -1.02 17.88
CA GLN A 238 -18.60 -0.71 19.18
C GLN A 238 -17.58 -0.11 20.16
N THR A 239 -16.37 -0.66 20.19
CA THR A 239 -15.29 -0.21 21.09
C THR A 239 -14.88 1.22 20.76
N LEU A 240 -14.66 1.53 19.48
CA LEU A 240 -14.30 2.87 19.05
C LEU A 240 -15.43 3.87 19.30
N ASP A 241 -16.68 3.51 18.99
CA ASP A 241 -17.83 4.39 19.21
C ASP A 241 -18.07 4.69 20.69
N SER A 242 -17.86 3.70 21.58
CA SER A 242 -18.06 3.88 23.02
C SER A 242 -16.91 4.59 23.72
N THR A 243 -15.66 4.32 23.31
CA THR A 243 -14.45 4.83 23.98
C THR A 243 -14.00 6.17 23.40
N ILE A 244 -14.00 6.28 22.08
CA ILE A 244 -13.52 7.45 21.34
C ILE A 244 -14.69 8.39 20.98
N GLY A 245 -15.83 7.82 20.64
CA GLY A 245 -16.99 8.52 20.12
C GLY A 245 -16.96 8.64 18.59
N SER A 246 -18.07 8.27 17.93
CA SER A 246 -18.15 8.17 16.47
C SER A 246 -17.80 9.48 15.73
N GLY A 247 -18.00 10.66 16.34
CA GLY A 247 -17.64 11.95 15.75
C GLY A 247 -16.13 12.29 15.77
N ASN A 248 -15.31 11.50 16.46
CA ASN A 248 -13.91 11.82 16.72
C ASN A 248 -12.91 11.04 15.85
N TYR A 249 -13.38 10.21 14.94
CA TYR A 249 -12.55 9.49 13.96
C TYR A 249 -13.30 9.34 12.63
N ASP A 250 -12.55 9.13 11.56
CA ASP A 250 -13.08 9.02 10.19
C ASP A 250 -12.90 7.61 9.64
N VAL A 251 -11.89 6.88 10.16
CA VAL A 251 -11.59 5.49 9.86
C VAL A 251 -11.03 4.81 11.11
N GLY A 252 -11.39 3.56 11.34
CA GLY A 252 -10.91 2.77 12.48
C GLY A 252 -10.32 1.44 12.02
N HIS A 253 -9.27 0.98 12.69
CA HIS A 253 -8.58 -0.25 12.38
C HIS A 253 -8.09 -0.95 13.65
N LEU A 254 -8.19 -2.27 13.72
CA LEU A 254 -7.58 -3.08 14.79
C LEU A 254 -6.27 -3.71 14.26
N PHE A 255 -5.18 -3.50 14.98
CA PHE A 255 -3.95 -4.27 14.78
C PHE A 255 -3.90 -5.38 15.83
N SER A 256 -3.86 -6.63 15.35
CA SER A 256 -3.89 -7.82 16.20
C SER A 256 -2.59 -8.61 16.13
N GLY A 257 -2.12 -9.07 17.28
CA GLY A 257 -0.96 -9.94 17.43
C GLY A 257 -1.29 -11.44 17.37
N VAL A 258 -2.51 -11.82 16.97
CA VAL A 258 -2.94 -13.22 16.83
C VAL A 258 -3.50 -13.49 15.46
N GLY A 259 -3.35 -14.73 15.00
CA GLY A 259 -3.88 -15.13 13.69
C GLY A 259 -3.03 -14.66 12.51
N GLY A 260 -3.60 -14.66 11.33
CA GLY A 260 -2.97 -14.22 10.07
C GLY A 260 -4.04 -13.88 9.04
N GLY A 261 -4.15 -12.61 8.69
CA GLY A 261 -5.11 -12.11 7.70
C GLY A 261 -5.77 -10.80 8.09
N GLY A 262 -6.74 -10.38 7.30
CA GLY A 262 -7.47 -9.15 7.52
C GLY A 262 -8.91 -9.20 7.07
N ASN A 263 -9.65 -8.16 7.45
CA ASN A 263 -11.02 -7.93 7.00
C ASN A 263 -11.37 -6.45 7.19
N ALA A 264 -11.72 -5.78 6.12
CA ALA A 264 -12.10 -4.36 6.15
C ALA A 264 -13.53 -4.10 6.70
N GLY A 265 -14.29 -5.17 6.97
CA GLY A 265 -15.67 -5.06 7.41
C GLY A 265 -16.66 -4.64 6.32
N ALA A 266 -16.26 -3.71 5.49
CA ALA A 266 -17.03 -3.27 4.31
C ALA A 266 -16.10 -2.57 3.30
N ILE A 267 -16.39 -2.74 2.01
CA ILE A 267 -15.73 -1.96 0.95
C ILE A 267 -16.37 -0.56 0.93
N GLY A 268 -15.54 0.49 0.99
CA GLY A 268 -16.01 1.85 1.10
C GLY A 268 -16.61 2.15 2.48
N SER A 269 -15.81 2.07 3.53
CA SER A 269 -16.25 2.28 4.92
C SER A 269 -15.78 3.61 5.54
N VAL A 270 -14.75 4.23 5.03
CA VAL A 270 -14.26 5.55 5.52
C VAL A 270 -15.40 6.55 5.56
N CYS A 271 -15.51 7.34 6.62
CA CYS A 271 -16.59 8.31 6.89
C CYS A 271 -18.00 7.70 7.13
N ASN A 272 -18.21 6.43 6.87
CA ASN A 272 -19.51 5.80 7.11
C ASN A 272 -19.66 5.44 8.58
N SER A 273 -20.52 6.16 9.30
CA SER A 273 -20.70 6.00 10.75
C SER A 273 -21.09 4.60 11.20
N ALA A 274 -21.65 3.78 10.32
CA ALA A 274 -22.04 2.40 10.66
C ALA A 274 -20.90 1.38 10.53
N THR A 275 -19.86 1.67 9.72
CA THR A 275 -18.84 0.68 9.34
C THR A 275 -17.40 1.21 9.37
N LYS A 276 -17.18 2.50 9.57
CA LYS A 276 -15.84 3.10 9.52
C LYS A 276 -14.86 2.57 10.57
N GLY A 277 -15.36 2.00 11.66
CA GLY A 277 -14.56 1.42 12.75
C GLY A 277 -14.53 -0.10 12.73
N SER A 278 -14.65 -0.75 11.57
CA SER A 278 -14.85 -2.20 11.54
C SER A 278 -13.70 -3.02 10.94
N ALA A 279 -12.60 -2.39 10.49
CA ALA A 279 -11.50 -3.13 9.85
C ALA A 279 -10.49 -3.69 10.86
N TRP A 280 -9.90 -4.83 10.54
CA TRP A 280 -8.79 -5.38 11.30
C TRP A 280 -7.73 -6.03 10.40
N SER A 281 -6.48 -6.02 10.87
CA SER A 281 -5.35 -6.77 10.32
C SER A 281 -4.63 -7.51 11.44
N ALA A 282 -4.30 -8.77 11.21
CA ALA A 282 -3.76 -9.68 12.20
C ALA A 282 -2.56 -10.47 11.68
N SER A 283 -1.55 -10.63 12.52
CA SER A 283 -0.39 -11.49 12.26
C SER A 283 0.23 -11.91 13.59
N SER A 284 0.75 -13.13 13.67
CA SER A 284 1.57 -13.56 14.80
C SER A 284 2.92 -12.83 14.85
N GLN A 285 3.31 -12.17 13.76
CA GLN A 285 4.48 -11.28 13.64
C GLN A 285 4.05 -9.93 13.05
N PRO A 286 3.32 -9.07 13.81
CA PRO A 286 2.67 -7.87 13.30
C PRO A 286 3.66 -6.71 13.08
N ARG A 287 4.65 -6.90 12.22
CA ARG A 287 5.69 -5.92 11.86
C ARG A 287 6.24 -6.14 10.46
N GLY A 288 7.00 -5.14 9.98
CA GLY A 288 7.69 -5.18 8.69
C GLY A 288 6.75 -5.05 7.50
N THR A 289 7.32 -5.07 6.31
CA THR A 289 6.64 -4.79 5.04
C THR A 289 5.39 -5.63 4.82
N ARG A 290 5.44 -6.91 5.19
CA ARG A 290 4.32 -7.83 5.00
C ARG A 290 3.08 -7.41 5.81
N PHE A 291 3.26 -7.00 7.06
CA PHE A 291 2.16 -6.51 7.87
C PHE A 291 1.67 -5.14 7.40
N VAL A 292 2.58 -4.27 6.95
CA VAL A 292 2.22 -2.99 6.31
C VAL A 292 1.38 -3.23 5.05
N ASN A 293 1.76 -4.19 4.20
CA ASN A 293 1.00 -4.53 2.99
C ASN A 293 -0.39 -5.06 3.33
N LEU A 294 -0.52 -5.90 4.36
CA LEU A 294 -1.83 -6.36 4.82
C LEU A 294 -2.71 -5.19 5.30
N VAL A 295 -2.17 -4.30 6.13
CA VAL A 295 -2.91 -3.11 6.58
C VAL A 295 -3.26 -2.19 5.42
N ALA A 296 -2.34 -1.99 4.46
CA ALA A 296 -2.60 -1.22 3.25
C ALA A 296 -3.70 -1.86 2.38
N HIS A 297 -3.72 -3.20 2.28
CA HIS A 297 -4.76 -3.95 1.56
C HIS A 297 -6.14 -3.72 2.18
N GLU A 298 -6.29 -3.93 3.49
CA GLU A 298 -7.57 -3.70 4.16
C GLU A 298 -7.97 -2.22 4.14
N MET A 299 -7.00 -1.30 4.24
CA MET A 299 -7.24 0.14 4.07
C MET A 299 -7.71 0.46 2.64
N GLY A 300 -7.17 -0.20 1.63
CA GLY A 300 -7.65 -0.08 0.26
C GLY A 300 -9.12 -0.44 0.12
N HIS A 301 -9.56 -1.52 0.77
CA HIS A 301 -10.98 -1.87 0.85
C HIS A 301 -11.79 -0.80 1.59
N GLN A 302 -11.32 -0.30 2.72
CA GLN A 302 -12.00 0.79 3.44
C GLN A 302 -12.14 2.05 2.57
N LEU A 303 -11.18 2.30 1.66
CA LEU A 303 -11.19 3.38 0.67
C LEU A 303 -12.01 3.04 -0.60
N GLY A 304 -12.62 1.85 -0.70
CA GLY A 304 -13.51 1.50 -1.80
C GLY A 304 -12.88 0.64 -2.91
N ALA A 305 -11.63 0.23 -2.78
CA ALA A 305 -10.97 -0.62 -3.76
C ALA A 305 -11.41 -2.09 -3.62
N ASN A 306 -11.54 -2.77 -4.76
CA ASN A 306 -11.76 -4.22 -4.86
C ASN A 306 -10.44 -4.92 -5.17
N HIS A 307 -10.43 -6.26 -5.07
CA HIS A 307 -9.25 -7.05 -5.43
C HIS A 307 -8.93 -6.95 -6.92
N THR A 308 -7.63 -6.96 -7.24
CA THR A 308 -7.10 -6.87 -8.60
C THR A 308 -6.67 -8.20 -9.20
N PHE A 309 -6.50 -9.25 -8.38
CA PHE A 309 -6.14 -10.58 -8.85
C PHE A 309 -7.11 -11.12 -9.89
N SER A 310 -6.65 -12.00 -10.77
CA SER A 310 -7.48 -12.60 -11.83
C SER A 310 -7.44 -14.12 -11.87
N MET A 311 -7.00 -14.79 -10.81
CA MET A 311 -7.04 -16.26 -10.70
C MET A 311 -8.47 -16.82 -10.80
N TYR A 312 -9.47 -16.04 -10.40
CA TYR A 312 -10.89 -16.22 -10.65
C TYR A 312 -11.57 -14.85 -10.73
N SER A 313 -12.80 -14.79 -11.23
CA SER A 313 -13.55 -13.52 -11.32
C SER A 313 -14.40 -13.31 -10.08
N GLU A 314 -14.32 -12.12 -9.51
CA GLU A 314 -15.25 -11.64 -8.47
C GLU A 314 -16.42 -10.82 -9.05
N GLY A 315 -16.43 -10.62 -10.39
CA GLY A 315 -17.46 -9.85 -11.06
C GLY A 315 -17.40 -8.35 -10.82
N THR A 316 -16.30 -7.84 -10.30
CA THR A 316 -16.08 -6.43 -9.94
C THR A 316 -15.66 -5.58 -11.15
N GLY A 317 -15.19 -6.20 -12.23
CA GLY A 317 -14.66 -5.54 -13.42
C GLY A 317 -13.23 -4.99 -13.26
N VAL A 318 -12.54 -5.37 -12.20
CA VAL A 318 -11.15 -4.95 -11.90
C VAL A 318 -10.22 -6.12 -11.59
N ASN A 319 -10.56 -7.33 -12.01
CA ASN A 319 -9.67 -8.48 -11.96
C ASN A 319 -8.66 -8.39 -13.13
N VAL A 320 -7.63 -7.56 -12.96
CA VAL A 320 -6.76 -7.05 -14.05
C VAL A 320 -5.28 -7.43 -13.89
N GLU A 321 -4.93 -8.15 -12.84
CA GLU A 321 -3.57 -8.63 -12.61
C GLU A 321 -3.49 -10.16 -12.78
N PRO A 322 -2.55 -10.70 -13.58
CA PRO A 322 -2.43 -12.15 -13.79
C PRO A 322 -2.28 -12.92 -12.48
N ALA A 323 -2.96 -14.05 -12.37
CA ALA A 323 -2.97 -14.95 -11.22
C ALA A 323 -3.30 -14.22 -9.92
N SER A 324 -2.46 -14.34 -8.87
CA SER A 324 -2.64 -13.60 -7.63
C SER A 324 -2.46 -12.08 -7.79
N GLY A 325 -1.86 -11.60 -8.88
CA GLY A 325 -1.41 -10.23 -9.00
C GLY A 325 -0.15 -9.92 -8.17
N THR A 326 0.27 -8.66 -8.17
CA THR A 326 1.50 -8.21 -7.51
C THR A 326 1.38 -6.89 -6.75
N THR A 327 0.29 -6.13 -6.92
CA THR A 327 0.09 -4.85 -6.23
C THR A 327 -0.62 -5.02 -4.87
N ILE A 328 -0.86 -3.94 -4.15
CA ILE A 328 -1.44 -4.01 -2.79
C ILE A 328 -2.80 -4.70 -2.76
N MET A 329 -3.70 -4.43 -3.71
CA MET A 329 -5.04 -5.06 -3.75
C MET A 329 -5.03 -6.46 -4.37
N SER A 330 -3.87 -7.03 -4.61
CA SER A 330 -3.68 -8.40 -5.07
C SER A 330 -3.62 -9.41 -3.91
N TYR A 331 -3.45 -10.68 -4.25
CA TYR A 331 -3.26 -11.79 -3.31
C TYR A 331 -1.84 -12.37 -3.36
N ALA A 332 -0.84 -11.56 -3.72
CA ALA A 332 0.56 -11.99 -3.76
C ALA A 332 1.02 -12.57 -2.41
N GLY A 333 1.60 -13.76 -2.43
CA GLY A 333 2.12 -14.44 -1.26
C GLY A 333 1.08 -15.05 -0.33
N THR A 334 -0.17 -15.20 -0.77
CA THR A 334 -1.21 -15.91 0.00
C THR A 334 -1.12 -17.44 -0.16
N GLY A 335 -0.37 -17.92 -1.15
CA GLY A 335 -0.24 -19.33 -1.49
C GLY A 335 -1.31 -19.85 -2.44
N TYR A 336 -2.08 -18.95 -3.04
CA TYR A 336 -3.10 -19.27 -4.04
C TYR A 336 -2.68 -18.64 -5.37
N ASP A 337 -2.28 -19.49 -6.33
CA ASP A 337 -1.95 -19.09 -7.71
C ASP A 337 -0.95 -17.91 -7.77
N ASP A 338 0.10 -17.96 -6.94
CA ASP A 338 0.98 -16.82 -6.68
C ASP A 338 1.76 -16.39 -7.94
N ALA A 339 1.59 -15.12 -8.34
CA ALA A 339 2.44 -14.45 -9.33
C ALA A 339 3.73 -13.89 -8.70
N ALA A 340 3.68 -13.55 -7.42
CA ALA A 340 4.81 -13.07 -6.64
C ALA A 340 4.73 -13.56 -5.20
N PHE A 341 5.90 -13.64 -4.53
CA PHE A 341 5.96 -14.03 -3.12
C PHE A 341 5.50 -12.93 -2.15
N TYR A 342 5.51 -11.67 -2.61
CA TYR A 342 5.13 -10.48 -1.84
C TYR A 342 4.44 -9.48 -2.77
N ALA A 343 3.54 -8.70 -2.21
CA ALA A 343 2.98 -7.57 -2.93
C ALA A 343 4.00 -6.42 -3.01
N ASP A 344 4.03 -5.77 -4.15
CA ASP A 344 4.72 -4.50 -4.33
C ASP A 344 3.95 -3.39 -3.56
N ASN A 345 4.68 -2.50 -2.88
CA ASN A 345 4.07 -1.49 -2.01
C ASN A 345 3.51 -0.29 -2.79
N TYR A 346 2.60 -0.52 -3.71
CA TYR A 346 1.83 0.52 -4.40
C TYR A 346 0.47 -0.04 -4.85
N TYR A 347 -0.50 0.86 -5.05
CA TYR A 347 -1.81 0.49 -5.57
C TYR A 347 -1.82 0.49 -7.10
N HIS A 348 -2.44 -0.51 -7.71
CA HIS A 348 -2.73 -0.52 -9.13
C HIS A 348 -3.61 0.68 -9.52
N ASN A 349 -3.49 1.19 -10.75
CA ASN A 349 -4.26 2.36 -11.19
C ASN A 349 -5.78 2.19 -11.04
N VAL A 350 -6.33 0.98 -11.23
CA VAL A 350 -7.76 0.73 -11.02
C VAL A 350 -8.17 0.86 -9.56
N SER A 351 -7.30 0.47 -8.63
CA SER A 351 -7.52 0.63 -7.18
C SER A 351 -7.48 2.10 -6.79
N ILE A 352 -6.50 2.86 -7.32
CA ILE A 352 -6.41 4.31 -7.15
C ILE A 352 -7.70 4.97 -7.64
N ALA A 353 -8.16 4.63 -8.86
CA ALA A 353 -9.39 5.18 -9.45
C ALA A 353 -10.63 4.88 -8.61
N GLN A 354 -10.74 3.67 -8.03
CA GLN A 354 -11.84 3.31 -7.13
C GLN A 354 -11.80 4.11 -5.83
N ALA A 355 -10.62 4.21 -5.20
CA ALA A 355 -10.45 4.99 -3.97
C ALA A 355 -10.78 6.47 -4.19
N LEU A 356 -10.23 7.08 -5.24
CA LEU A 356 -10.52 8.46 -5.61
C LEU A 356 -12.02 8.68 -5.86
N THR A 357 -12.68 7.77 -6.59
CA THR A 357 -14.12 7.84 -6.83
C THR A 357 -14.94 7.75 -5.53
N TYR A 358 -14.48 6.93 -4.58
CA TYR A 358 -15.16 6.76 -3.30
C TYR A 358 -15.06 8.02 -2.45
N PHE A 359 -13.87 8.55 -2.23
CA PHE A 359 -13.71 9.65 -1.31
C PHE A 359 -14.10 11.03 -1.87
N ASP A 360 -14.24 11.20 -3.19
CA ASP A 360 -14.85 12.40 -3.78
C ASP A 360 -16.24 12.73 -3.22
N ASN A 361 -16.93 11.70 -2.76
CA ASN A 361 -18.25 11.84 -2.17
C ASN A 361 -18.20 11.96 -0.64
N GLN A 362 -17.00 11.98 -0.04
CA GLN A 362 -16.84 12.08 1.40
C GLN A 362 -16.59 13.54 1.82
N THR A 363 -16.95 13.86 3.04
CA THR A 363 -16.84 15.22 3.60
C THR A 363 -16.24 15.24 5.00
N CYS A 364 -15.73 14.09 5.48
CA CYS A 364 -15.18 13.98 6.83
C CYS A 364 -13.68 14.33 6.90
N ASN A 365 -12.98 14.34 5.74
CA ASN A 365 -11.57 14.70 5.63
C ASN A 365 -11.35 16.21 5.78
N VAL A 366 -10.11 16.54 6.10
CA VAL A 366 -9.61 17.93 6.05
C VAL A 366 -8.63 18.04 4.90
N ASN A 367 -8.93 18.92 3.94
CA ASN A 367 -8.05 19.19 2.84
C ASN A 367 -7.07 20.32 3.19
N THR A 368 -5.80 20.10 2.94
CA THR A 368 -4.74 21.10 3.11
C THR A 368 -3.97 21.27 1.81
N ASP A 369 -3.74 22.52 1.43
CA ASP A 369 -2.85 22.82 0.31
C ASP A 369 -1.41 22.41 0.70
N ASN A 370 -0.82 21.50 -0.07
CA ASN A 370 0.55 21.03 0.11
C ASN A 370 1.54 21.69 -0.87
N GLY A 371 1.02 22.58 -1.75
CA GLY A 371 1.82 23.30 -2.74
C GLY A 371 2.35 22.45 -3.90
N ASN A 372 1.93 21.19 -3.99
CA ASN A 372 2.35 20.27 -5.05
C ASN A 372 1.45 20.40 -6.29
N SER A 373 2.03 20.36 -7.46
CA SER A 373 1.31 20.32 -8.74
C SER A 373 1.22 18.87 -9.23
N LEU A 374 0.12 18.52 -9.89
CA LEU A 374 0.03 17.20 -10.53
C LEU A 374 0.85 17.16 -11.82
N PRO A 375 1.54 16.04 -12.11
CA PRO A 375 2.24 15.87 -13.38
C PRO A 375 1.24 15.84 -14.55
N VAL A 376 1.57 16.57 -15.62
CA VAL A 376 0.78 16.60 -16.84
C VAL A 376 1.31 15.55 -17.82
N VAL A 377 0.54 14.49 -18.03
CA VAL A 377 0.89 13.38 -18.91
C VAL A 377 0.48 13.69 -20.34
N SER A 378 1.41 13.53 -21.27
CA SER A 378 1.14 13.53 -22.70
C SER A 378 1.07 12.10 -23.22
N PRO A 379 -0.07 11.65 -23.76
CA PRO A 379 -0.18 10.30 -24.29
C PRO A 379 0.74 10.07 -25.50
N PRO A 380 1.09 8.81 -25.80
CA PRO A 380 1.95 8.51 -26.95
C PRO A 380 1.27 8.90 -28.27
N GLY A 381 1.90 9.81 -29.02
CA GLY A 381 1.48 10.22 -30.35
C GLY A 381 0.11 10.92 -30.43
N ASN A 382 -0.45 10.97 -31.64
CA ASN A 382 -1.75 11.59 -31.92
C ASN A 382 -2.91 10.58 -31.93
N THR A 383 -2.66 9.32 -31.60
CA THR A 383 -3.65 8.25 -31.59
C THR A 383 -3.57 7.47 -30.27
N LEU A 384 -4.73 7.16 -29.71
CA LEU A 384 -4.85 6.31 -28.52
C LEU A 384 -5.10 4.84 -28.90
N GLU A 385 -5.10 4.52 -30.20
CA GLU A 385 -5.35 3.18 -30.71
C GLU A 385 -4.25 2.75 -31.66
N TYR A 386 -3.67 1.58 -31.42
CA TYR A 386 -2.64 0.97 -32.23
C TYR A 386 -3.13 -0.39 -32.73
N ILE A 387 -2.90 -0.66 -34.02
CA ILE A 387 -3.21 -1.95 -34.62
C ILE A 387 -1.89 -2.61 -35.01
N ILE A 388 -1.60 -3.74 -34.38
CA ILE A 388 -0.37 -4.51 -34.60
C ILE A 388 -0.72 -5.96 -34.97
N PRO A 389 0.13 -6.67 -35.72
CA PRO A 389 -0.06 -8.10 -35.98
C PRO A 389 0.00 -8.91 -34.68
N ILE A 390 -0.75 -10.02 -34.64
CA ILE A 390 -0.71 -10.99 -33.52
C ILE A 390 0.73 -11.45 -33.28
N GLY A 391 1.12 -11.57 -32.02
CA GLY A 391 2.45 -12.04 -31.60
C GLY A 391 3.56 -11.03 -31.87
N THR A 392 3.28 -9.76 -32.12
CA THR A 392 4.27 -8.71 -32.34
C THR A 392 4.64 -8.06 -31.00
N PRO A 393 5.92 -8.09 -30.57
CA PRO A 393 6.40 -7.28 -29.47
C PRO A 393 6.20 -5.80 -29.75
N PHE A 394 5.86 -5.05 -28.71
CA PHE A 394 5.67 -3.60 -28.83
C PHE A 394 6.23 -2.87 -27.61
N PHE A 395 6.29 -1.57 -27.68
CA PHE A 395 6.55 -0.72 -26.50
C PHE A 395 5.52 0.40 -26.45
N LEU A 396 5.30 0.89 -25.26
CA LEU A 396 4.54 2.11 -25.01
C LEU A 396 5.48 3.15 -24.41
N GLU A 397 5.38 4.37 -24.89
CA GLU A 397 6.15 5.51 -24.43
C GLU A 397 5.21 6.68 -24.19
N ALA A 398 5.34 7.33 -23.05
CA ALA A 398 4.64 8.58 -22.76
C ALA A 398 5.66 9.64 -22.37
N SER A 399 5.22 10.87 -22.21
CA SER A 399 5.98 11.93 -21.57
C SER A 399 5.12 12.62 -20.53
N ALA A 400 5.74 13.15 -19.49
CA ALA A 400 5.06 13.98 -18.51
C ALA A 400 5.94 15.20 -18.19
N THR A 401 5.29 16.27 -17.77
CA THR A 401 5.95 17.45 -17.23
C THR A 401 5.35 17.77 -15.88
N ASP A 402 6.16 18.28 -14.97
CA ASP A 402 5.73 18.79 -13.69
C ASP A 402 6.01 20.28 -13.58
N ALA A 403 5.13 21.03 -12.91
CA ALA A 403 5.34 22.44 -12.67
C ALA A 403 6.32 22.71 -11.51
N ASP A 404 6.53 21.70 -10.66
CA ASP A 404 7.46 21.76 -9.54
C ASP A 404 8.85 21.28 -9.99
N PRO A 405 9.83 22.19 -10.12
CA PRO A 405 11.09 21.91 -10.83
C PRO A 405 12.01 20.91 -10.08
N ASP A 406 11.77 20.71 -8.80
CA ASP A 406 12.57 19.82 -7.95
C ASP A 406 11.98 18.40 -7.88
N ASP A 407 10.80 18.16 -8.49
CA ASP A 407 10.15 16.86 -8.47
C ASP A 407 10.75 15.91 -9.52
N SER A 408 10.87 14.64 -9.10
CA SER A 408 11.34 13.56 -9.95
C SER A 408 10.19 12.65 -10.35
N LEU A 409 9.86 12.64 -11.65
CA LEU A 409 8.77 11.81 -12.17
C LEU A 409 9.17 10.35 -12.30
N THR A 410 8.23 9.46 -11.93
CA THR A 410 8.29 8.04 -12.22
C THR A 410 7.06 7.59 -12.99
N TYR A 411 7.19 6.48 -13.72
CA TYR A 411 6.18 5.98 -14.65
C TYR A 411 5.85 4.53 -14.36
N VAL A 412 4.56 4.21 -14.43
CA VAL A 412 4.03 2.85 -14.41
C VAL A 412 3.11 2.66 -15.59
N TRP A 413 3.29 1.54 -16.30
CA TRP A 413 2.39 1.10 -17.35
C TRP A 413 1.65 -0.15 -16.89
N GLU A 414 0.34 -0.09 -16.82
CA GLU A 414 -0.53 -1.15 -16.30
C GLU A 414 -1.61 -1.52 -17.29
N GLN A 415 -1.87 -2.82 -17.42
CA GLN A 415 -2.92 -3.36 -18.23
C GLN A 415 -4.23 -3.46 -17.44
N THR A 416 -5.34 -3.04 -18.02
CA THR A 416 -6.65 -2.96 -17.35
C THR A 416 -7.72 -3.87 -17.95
N ASN A 417 -7.30 -4.93 -18.64
CA ASN A 417 -8.24 -5.93 -19.16
C ASN A 417 -8.74 -6.83 -18.03
N ASP A 418 -10.02 -6.71 -17.70
CA ASP A 418 -10.69 -7.61 -16.77
C ASP A 418 -10.89 -9.00 -17.40
N GLY A 419 -10.64 -10.05 -16.58
CA GLY A 419 -10.85 -11.43 -17.04
C GLY A 419 -10.06 -12.44 -16.23
N VAL A 420 -10.41 -13.72 -16.32
CA VAL A 420 -9.74 -14.79 -15.59
C VAL A 420 -8.40 -15.15 -16.24
N VAL A 421 -7.32 -15.05 -15.47
CA VAL A 421 -5.96 -15.39 -15.88
C VAL A 421 -5.25 -16.10 -14.72
N SER A 422 -5.56 -17.39 -14.54
CA SER A 422 -4.88 -18.24 -13.56
C SER A 422 -3.56 -18.81 -14.12
N THR A 423 -2.75 -19.45 -13.29
CA THR A 423 -1.55 -20.19 -13.73
C THR A 423 -1.89 -21.25 -14.79
N GLU A 424 -3.09 -21.84 -14.74
CA GLU A 424 -3.52 -22.88 -15.69
C GLU A 424 -3.81 -22.34 -17.08
N VAL A 425 -4.29 -21.08 -17.18
CA VAL A 425 -4.74 -20.48 -18.46
C VAL A 425 -3.84 -19.37 -18.94
N PHE A 426 -2.86 -18.93 -18.13
CA PHE A 426 -1.89 -17.92 -18.56
C PHE A 426 -1.07 -18.42 -19.74
N GLY A 427 -0.97 -17.60 -20.77
CA GLY A 427 -0.17 -17.93 -21.93
C GLY A 427 -0.73 -17.35 -23.23
N PRO A 428 -0.07 -17.61 -24.36
CA PRO A 428 -0.36 -16.94 -25.64
C PRO A 428 -1.72 -17.30 -26.24
N ASN A 429 -2.38 -18.35 -25.76
CA ASN A 429 -3.69 -18.80 -26.24
C ASN A 429 -4.85 -18.29 -25.39
N ASN A 430 -4.60 -17.54 -24.34
CA ASN A 430 -5.63 -16.88 -23.55
C ASN A 430 -5.92 -15.49 -24.13
N ALA A 431 -7.13 -15.30 -24.66
CA ALA A 431 -7.56 -14.03 -25.23
C ALA A 431 -8.26 -13.11 -24.19
N GLN A 432 -8.34 -13.52 -22.93
CA GLN A 432 -9.05 -12.78 -21.88
C GLN A 432 -8.08 -12.28 -20.80
N GLY A 433 -8.46 -11.15 -20.18
CA GLY A 433 -7.74 -10.60 -19.04
C GLY A 433 -6.37 -10.01 -19.37
N ALA A 434 -5.57 -9.82 -18.35
CA ALA A 434 -4.25 -9.22 -18.47
C ALA A 434 -3.17 -10.26 -18.85
N ALA A 435 -2.36 -9.93 -19.83
CA ALA A 435 -1.22 -10.73 -20.29
C ALA A 435 0.12 -10.26 -19.72
N PHE A 436 0.11 -9.14 -19.00
CA PHE A 436 1.32 -8.50 -18.46
C PHE A 436 1.07 -8.05 -17.02
N ARG A 437 1.90 -8.54 -16.09
CA ARG A 437 1.82 -8.10 -14.69
C ARG A 437 2.17 -6.62 -14.53
N SER A 438 1.69 -5.99 -13.47
CA SER A 438 2.20 -4.70 -13.02
C SER A 438 3.66 -4.83 -12.59
N VAL A 439 4.44 -3.78 -12.77
CA VAL A 439 5.87 -3.71 -12.41
C VAL A 439 6.15 -2.41 -11.67
N LEU A 440 7.16 -2.42 -10.82
CA LEU A 440 7.55 -1.25 -10.03
C LEU A 440 7.72 0.01 -10.89
N PRO A 441 7.35 1.19 -10.38
CA PRO A 441 7.61 2.47 -11.03
C PRO A 441 9.09 2.65 -11.36
N SER A 442 9.38 3.31 -12.50
CA SER A 442 10.74 3.66 -12.89
C SER A 442 10.77 5.08 -13.48
N SER A 443 11.95 5.70 -13.55
CA SER A 443 12.16 6.99 -14.21
C SER A 443 12.04 6.90 -15.73
N GLU A 444 12.10 5.68 -16.31
CA GLU A 444 11.97 5.46 -17.74
C GLU A 444 10.50 5.51 -18.17
N PRO A 445 10.11 6.41 -19.09
CA PRO A 445 8.73 6.54 -19.54
C PRO A 445 8.30 5.43 -20.51
N ILE A 446 9.21 4.52 -20.87
CA ILE A 446 9.01 3.45 -21.84
C ILE A 446 8.85 2.12 -21.11
N ARG A 447 7.84 1.34 -21.52
CA ARG A 447 7.75 -0.08 -21.17
C ARG A 447 7.65 -0.93 -22.43
N TYR A 448 8.46 -2.01 -22.48
CA TYR A 448 8.44 -3.03 -23.52
C TYR A 448 7.51 -4.18 -23.11
N PHE A 449 6.79 -4.74 -24.08
CA PHE A 449 5.83 -5.84 -23.91
C PHE A 449 6.11 -6.98 -24.91
N PRO A 450 6.68 -8.11 -24.46
CA PRO A 450 7.31 -8.37 -23.14
C PRO A 450 8.53 -7.47 -22.91
N ARG A 451 9.16 -7.56 -21.72
CA ARG A 451 10.39 -6.81 -21.41
C ARG A 451 11.44 -7.00 -22.50
N GLN A 452 12.25 -5.96 -22.72
CA GLN A 452 13.24 -5.93 -23.80
C GLN A 452 14.20 -7.14 -23.77
N SER A 453 14.63 -7.60 -22.60
CA SER A 453 15.50 -8.76 -22.46
C SER A 453 14.86 -10.04 -22.98
N SER A 454 13.56 -10.24 -22.73
CA SER A 454 12.81 -11.39 -23.27
C SER A 454 12.67 -11.32 -24.79
N VAL A 455 12.39 -10.13 -25.33
CA VAL A 455 12.34 -9.92 -26.78
C VAL A 455 13.68 -10.27 -27.44
N LEU A 456 14.79 -9.79 -26.86
CA LEU A 456 16.14 -10.07 -27.38
C LEU A 456 16.53 -11.55 -27.26
N ALA A 457 16.02 -12.24 -26.26
CA ALA A 457 16.22 -13.69 -26.09
C ALA A 457 15.29 -14.55 -26.97
N GLY A 458 14.29 -13.94 -27.62
CA GLY A 458 13.26 -14.66 -28.37
C GLY A 458 12.20 -15.31 -27.49
N GLU A 459 12.13 -14.93 -26.20
CA GLU A 459 11.20 -15.44 -25.21
C GLU A 459 9.94 -14.54 -25.17
N LEU A 460 9.07 -14.68 -26.16
CA LEU A 460 7.90 -13.83 -26.34
C LEU A 460 6.67 -14.29 -25.54
N THR A 461 6.74 -15.52 -25.00
CA THR A 461 5.67 -16.11 -24.19
C THR A 461 6.29 -16.83 -23.00
N GLN A 462 5.61 -16.80 -21.86
CA GLN A 462 6.04 -17.54 -20.67
C GLN A 462 5.35 -18.91 -20.66
N PRO A 463 6.09 -20.02 -20.79
CA PRO A 463 5.49 -21.35 -20.89
C PRO A 463 5.00 -21.90 -19.54
N ASP A 464 5.75 -21.61 -18.46
CA ASP A 464 5.51 -22.17 -17.12
C ASP A 464 5.47 -21.04 -16.09
N PRO A 465 4.29 -20.47 -15.77
CA PRO A 465 4.15 -19.41 -14.79
C PRO A 465 4.40 -19.96 -13.36
N PHE A 466 5.16 -19.22 -12.57
CA PHE A 466 5.46 -19.52 -11.16
C PHE A 466 5.71 -18.22 -10.38
N PRO A 467 5.69 -18.23 -9.03
CA PRO A 467 5.99 -17.05 -8.24
C PRO A 467 7.35 -16.45 -8.58
N GLY A 468 7.37 -15.12 -8.81
CA GLY A 468 8.58 -14.39 -9.22
C GLY A 468 8.94 -14.49 -10.71
N ALA A 469 8.16 -15.21 -11.52
CA ALA A 469 8.29 -15.21 -12.97
C ALA A 469 7.90 -13.85 -13.59
N THR A 470 8.14 -13.72 -14.89
CA THR A 470 7.87 -12.45 -15.60
C THR A 470 6.39 -12.14 -15.75
N TRP A 471 5.55 -13.17 -15.88
CA TRP A 471 4.11 -13.05 -16.16
C TRP A 471 3.84 -12.10 -17.33
N GLU A 472 4.53 -12.34 -18.43
CA GLU A 472 4.45 -11.57 -19.67
C GLU A 472 4.30 -12.51 -20.87
N THR A 473 3.24 -12.37 -21.65
CA THR A 473 2.98 -13.20 -22.83
C THR A 473 2.32 -12.40 -23.93
N LEU A 474 2.75 -12.60 -25.17
CA LEU A 474 2.03 -12.08 -26.33
C LEU A 474 0.91 -13.04 -26.71
N SER A 475 -0.27 -12.49 -27.02
CA SER A 475 -1.40 -13.28 -27.52
C SER A 475 -1.13 -13.79 -28.92
N LEU A 476 -1.48 -15.05 -29.16
CA LEU A 476 -1.50 -15.72 -30.49
C LEU A 476 -2.94 -15.97 -30.97
N VAL A 477 -3.97 -15.49 -30.24
CA VAL A 477 -5.38 -15.63 -30.56
C VAL A 477 -6.08 -14.28 -30.58
#